data_66d641aabdaa1bb483b02e6ace86b9fd
#
_entry.id   66d641aabdaa1bb483b02e6ace86b9fd
#
_cell.length_a   1.000
_cell.length_b   1.000
_cell.length_c   1.000
_cell.angle_alpha   90.00
_cell.angle_beta   90.00
_cell.angle_gamma   90.00
#
_symmetry.space_group_name_H-M   'P 1'
#
loop_
_entity.id
_entity.type
_entity.pdbx_description
1 polymer ?
#
loop_
_entity_poly.entity_id
_entity_poly.type
_entity_poly.pdbx_seq_one_letter_code
_entity_poly.pdbx_strand_id
1 'polypeptide(L)'
;MGDTVTTLYIKAYYRPKYWIKIATGSFLRDNNGMLYPIRKGVGITLDKEFWMPESGEAEFQLLFPPIPQNVTSLDFSEGDFDGAYKIWGIQLDRNAFYKQKLPKEAVKHKINKKAALPTPKLAYATATLKGKILDYQKDMMKQMRMHIESPASNIHNEQNIIKIEEDGSFQAEVKVTSVTSVALELPFGWVECLIAPNEETSLIINTKELCRRQTHLQKKDKTFGEPVYFNGYLASLQQELASVDIDITLKSVFYMDMYNAIAGKSADEYKAYVLERLPFIRK
;
A
#
# COMPACT_ATOMS: atom_id res chain seq x y z
N MET A 1 -15.89 7.09 -26.78
CA MET A 1 -16.94 7.87 -26.11
C MET A 1 -18.05 8.07 -27.11
N GLY A 2 -19.29 7.77 -26.73
CA GLY A 2 -20.43 8.02 -27.61
C GLY A 2 -21.16 9.30 -27.18
N ASP A 3 -21.94 9.89 -28.04
CA ASP A 3 -22.67 11.14 -27.76
C ASP A 3 -23.70 11.01 -26.64
N THR A 4 -24.04 9.79 -26.23
CA THR A 4 -25.10 9.51 -25.26
C THR A 4 -24.59 8.85 -23.95
N VAL A 5 -23.44 8.21 -23.97
CA VAL A 5 -22.90 7.44 -22.84
C VAL A 5 -21.38 7.32 -22.90
N THR A 6 -20.74 7.36 -21.75
CA THR A 6 -19.35 6.96 -21.56
C THR A 6 -19.33 5.57 -20.92
N THR A 7 -18.61 4.65 -21.53
CA THR A 7 -18.45 3.28 -21.03
C THR A 7 -17.03 3.08 -20.56
N LEU A 8 -16.90 2.65 -19.30
CA LEU A 8 -15.63 2.23 -18.72
C LEU A 8 -15.58 0.69 -18.73
N TYR A 9 -14.63 0.13 -19.47
CA TYR A 9 -14.37 -1.31 -19.51
C TYR A 9 -13.42 -1.68 -18.38
N ILE A 10 -13.88 -2.53 -17.48
CA ILE A 10 -13.14 -2.94 -16.29
C ILE A 10 -12.68 -4.38 -16.45
N LYS A 11 -11.41 -4.61 -16.18
CA LYS A 11 -10.88 -5.93 -15.87
C LYS A 11 -10.44 -5.93 -14.40
N ALA A 12 -11.18 -6.64 -13.57
CA ALA A 12 -10.95 -6.74 -12.14
C ALA A 12 -10.13 -8.00 -11.81
N TYR A 13 -9.23 -7.85 -10.86
CA TYR A 13 -8.41 -8.92 -10.31
C TYR A 13 -8.60 -8.94 -8.80
N TYR A 14 -9.10 -10.06 -8.26
CA TYR A 14 -9.26 -10.23 -6.82
C TYR A 14 -9.15 -11.71 -6.45
N ARG A 15 -9.14 -11.99 -5.16
CA ARG A 15 -9.04 -13.36 -4.65
C ARG A 15 -10.19 -14.22 -5.16
N PRO A 16 -9.93 -15.43 -5.68
CA PRO A 16 -11.00 -16.37 -6.04
C PRO A 16 -11.95 -16.61 -4.88
N LYS A 17 -13.24 -16.75 -5.16
CA LYS A 17 -14.30 -17.01 -4.16
C LYS A 17 -14.51 -15.90 -3.11
N TYR A 18 -13.89 -14.74 -3.28
CA TYR A 18 -14.24 -13.51 -2.57
C TYR A 18 -15.13 -12.65 -3.47
N TRP A 19 -15.77 -11.66 -2.89
CA TRP A 19 -16.64 -10.76 -3.64
C TRP A 19 -16.05 -9.36 -3.77
N ILE A 20 -16.45 -8.69 -4.83
CA ILE A 20 -16.28 -7.26 -5.05
C ILE A 20 -17.66 -6.61 -5.19
N LYS A 21 -17.74 -5.31 -5.00
CA LYS A 21 -18.97 -4.56 -5.14
C LYS A 21 -18.68 -3.19 -5.75
N ILE A 22 -19.56 -2.70 -6.61
CA ILE A 22 -19.53 -1.34 -7.13
C ILE A 22 -20.77 -0.62 -6.57
N ALA A 23 -20.55 0.48 -5.88
CA ALA A 23 -21.61 1.25 -5.25
C ALA A 23 -22.38 2.10 -6.26
N THR A 24 -23.70 2.29 -6.04
CA THR A 24 -24.53 3.25 -6.82
C THR A 24 -24.09 4.70 -6.62
N GLY A 25 -23.38 5.02 -5.52
CA GLY A 25 -22.76 6.32 -5.27
C GLY A 25 -21.48 6.59 -6.06
N SER A 26 -21.04 5.66 -6.90
CA SER A 26 -19.81 5.81 -7.70
C SER A 26 -19.93 6.92 -8.74
N PHE A 27 -18.84 7.60 -9.00
CA PHE A 27 -18.77 8.66 -10.02
C PHE A 27 -17.40 8.73 -10.68
N LEU A 28 -17.37 9.36 -11.86
CA LEU A 28 -16.14 9.85 -12.46
C LEU A 28 -16.03 11.36 -12.19
N ARG A 29 -14.80 11.84 -12.01
CA ARG A 29 -14.47 13.26 -11.92
C ARG A 29 -13.48 13.58 -13.02
N ASP A 30 -13.73 14.61 -13.82
CA ASP A 30 -12.81 15.05 -14.85
C ASP A 30 -11.73 16.01 -14.30
N ASN A 31 -10.77 16.33 -15.17
CA ASN A 31 -9.68 17.26 -14.85
C ASN A 31 -10.13 18.71 -14.59
N ASN A 32 -11.41 19.05 -14.82
CA ASN A 32 -12.03 20.33 -14.49
C ASN A 32 -12.85 20.27 -13.20
N GLY A 33 -12.95 19.08 -12.56
CA GLY A 33 -13.70 18.85 -11.34
C GLY A 33 -15.18 18.50 -11.54
N MET A 34 -15.65 18.36 -12.80
CA MET A 34 -17.04 17.97 -13.09
C MET A 34 -17.27 16.51 -12.73
N LEU A 35 -18.40 16.22 -12.07
CA LEU A 35 -18.78 14.89 -11.63
C LEU A 35 -19.77 14.24 -12.60
N TYR A 36 -19.55 12.97 -12.90
CA TYR A 36 -20.39 12.12 -13.74
C TYR A 36 -20.81 10.90 -12.93
N PRO A 37 -22.01 10.89 -12.33
CA PRO A 37 -22.48 9.77 -11.51
C PRO A 37 -22.69 8.52 -12.38
N ILE A 38 -22.45 7.34 -11.78
CA ILE A 38 -22.67 6.06 -12.45
C ILE A 38 -24.16 5.90 -12.79
N ARG A 39 -24.46 5.36 -13.97
CA ARG A 39 -25.84 5.06 -14.41
C ARG A 39 -26.17 3.59 -14.25
N LYS A 40 -25.23 2.71 -14.61
CA LYS A 40 -25.48 1.27 -14.67
C LYS A 40 -24.20 0.47 -14.73
N GLY A 41 -24.21 -0.75 -14.19
CA GLY A 41 -23.27 -1.81 -14.47
C GLY A 41 -23.81 -2.78 -15.54
N VAL A 42 -22.93 -3.30 -16.37
CA VAL A 42 -23.20 -4.39 -17.32
C VAL A 42 -22.20 -5.52 -17.01
N GLY A 43 -22.72 -6.70 -16.72
CA GLY A 43 -21.90 -7.80 -16.18
C GLY A 43 -21.66 -7.73 -14.68
N ILE A 44 -22.09 -6.63 -14.02
CA ILE A 44 -22.10 -6.47 -12.57
C ILE A 44 -23.36 -5.68 -12.16
N THR A 45 -23.95 -6.04 -11.02
CA THR A 45 -25.10 -5.31 -10.45
C THR A 45 -24.59 -4.38 -9.36
N LEU A 46 -24.95 -3.08 -9.44
CA LEU A 46 -24.57 -2.09 -8.44
C LEU A 46 -25.15 -2.47 -7.06
N ASP A 47 -24.39 -2.16 -6.01
CA ASP A 47 -24.67 -2.45 -4.59
C ASP A 47 -24.83 -3.93 -4.23
N LYS A 48 -24.62 -4.85 -5.18
CA LYS A 48 -24.65 -6.29 -4.91
C LYS A 48 -23.26 -6.89 -4.94
N GLU A 49 -23.06 -7.93 -4.14
CA GLU A 49 -21.86 -8.73 -4.15
C GLU A 49 -21.72 -9.45 -5.51
N PHE A 50 -20.58 -9.25 -6.15
CA PHE A 50 -20.17 -9.98 -7.34
C PHE A 50 -19.06 -10.94 -6.92
N TRP A 51 -19.37 -12.23 -6.87
CA TRP A 51 -18.43 -13.26 -6.45
C TRP A 51 -17.44 -13.59 -7.56
N MET A 52 -16.15 -13.43 -7.23
CA MET A 52 -15.07 -13.69 -8.17
C MET A 52 -15.00 -15.16 -8.56
N PRO A 53 -14.79 -15.46 -9.85
CA PRO A 53 -14.62 -16.83 -10.32
C PRO A 53 -13.30 -17.44 -9.81
N GLU A 54 -13.11 -18.74 -10.07
CA GLU A 54 -11.89 -19.49 -9.71
C GLU A 54 -10.61 -18.87 -10.31
N SER A 55 -10.71 -18.20 -11.46
CA SER A 55 -9.59 -17.49 -12.08
C SER A 55 -9.11 -16.26 -11.29
N GLY A 56 -9.96 -15.71 -10.41
CA GLY A 56 -9.71 -14.43 -9.77
C GLY A 56 -9.77 -13.23 -10.72
N GLU A 57 -10.28 -13.42 -11.96
CA GLU A 57 -10.41 -12.37 -12.98
C GLU A 57 -11.87 -12.22 -13.40
N ALA A 58 -12.33 -10.98 -13.55
CA ALA A 58 -13.67 -10.66 -14.02
C ALA A 58 -13.65 -9.45 -14.96
N GLU A 59 -14.54 -9.44 -15.94
CA GLU A 59 -14.72 -8.35 -16.88
C GLU A 59 -16.16 -7.85 -16.82
N PHE A 60 -16.31 -6.53 -16.73
CA PHE A 60 -17.63 -5.87 -16.72
C PHE A 60 -17.50 -4.43 -17.21
N GLN A 61 -18.62 -3.76 -17.39
CA GLN A 61 -18.69 -2.39 -17.87
C GLN A 61 -19.44 -1.51 -16.87
N LEU A 62 -18.97 -0.27 -16.72
CA LEU A 62 -19.63 0.77 -15.96
C LEU A 62 -20.03 1.91 -16.92
N LEU A 63 -21.31 2.30 -16.89
CA LEU A 63 -21.89 3.30 -17.77
C LEU A 63 -22.10 4.60 -17.02
N PHE A 64 -21.64 5.70 -17.62
CA PHE A 64 -21.73 7.06 -17.10
C PHE A 64 -22.37 8.00 -18.11
N PRO A 65 -22.78 9.22 -17.71
CA PRO A 65 -23.16 10.27 -18.65
C PRO A 65 -22.05 10.52 -19.71
N PRO A 66 -22.40 11.11 -20.86
CA PRO A 66 -21.42 11.49 -21.86
C PRO A 66 -20.42 12.47 -21.27
N ILE A 67 -19.12 12.24 -21.56
CA ILE A 67 -18.02 13.09 -21.14
C ILE A 67 -17.55 13.89 -22.34
N PRO A 68 -17.34 15.21 -22.20
CA PRO A 68 -16.88 16.06 -23.30
C PRO A 68 -15.53 15.58 -23.90
N GLN A 69 -15.35 15.76 -25.20
CA GLN A 69 -14.14 15.29 -25.91
C GLN A 69 -12.86 16.02 -25.50
N ASN A 70 -12.96 17.21 -24.91
CA ASN A 70 -11.83 17.98 -24.41
C ASN A 70 -11.30 17.53 -23.05
N VAL A 71 -11.95 16.56 -22.39
CA VAL A 71 -11.48 15.95 -21.15
C VAL A 71 -10.31 15.00 -21.47
N THR A 72 -9.20 15.14 -20.75
CA THR A 72 -7.97 14.37 -21.00
C THR A 72 -7.73 13.27 -19.98
N SER A 73 -8.27 13.44 -18.76
CA SER A 73 -8.14 12.44 -17.69
C SER A 73 -9.36 12.43 -16.78
N LEU A 74 -9.56 11.30 -16.12
CA LEU A 74 -10.65 11.06 -15.19
C LEU A 74 -10.11 10.44 -13.90
N ASP A 75 -10.79 10.73 -12.80
CA ASP A 75 -10.69 9.97 -11.56
C ASP A 75 -11.98 9.17 -11.38
N PHE A 76 -11.87 7.94 -10.87
CA PHE A 76 -13.01 7.14 -10.44
C PHE A 76 -13.08 7.11 -8.91
N SER A 77 -14.26 7.26 -8.34
CA SER A 77 -14.50 7.08 -6.90
C SER A 77 -15.78 6.29 -6.65
N GLU A 78 -15.78 5.38 -5.70
CA GLU A 78 -16.98 4.64 -5.25
C GLU A 78 -17.90 5.45 -4.34
N GLY A 79 -17.51 6.66 -3.98
CA GLY A 79 -18.29 7.56 -3.14
C GLY A 79 -17.46 8.71 -2.61
N ASP A 80 -18.14 9.65 -1.95
CA ASP A 80 -17.50 10.82 -1.32
C ASP A 80 -17.39 10.61 0.20
N PHE A 81 -16.68 9.56 0.60
CA PHE A 81 -16.39 9.24 2.00
C PHE A 81 -14.95 8.74 2.17
N ASP A 82 -14.42 8.86 3.39
CA ASP A 82 -13.12 8.34 3.72
C ASP A 82 -13.11 6.80 3.59
N GLY A 83 -12.11 6.27 2.89
CA GLY A 83 -11.99 4.84 2.62
C GLY A 83 -12.74 4.36 1.37
N ALA A 84 -13.44 5.23 0.62
CA ALA A 84 -13.96 4.89 -0.70
C ALA A 84 -12.83 4.43 -1.63
N TYR A 85 -13.08 3.38 -2.40
CA TYR A 85 -12.13 2.94 -3.42
C TYR A 85 -12.01 3.99 -4.52
N LYS A 86 -10.78 4.37 -4.84
CA LYS A 86 -10.49 5.44 -5.82
C LYS A 86 -9.41 5.02 -6.79
N ILE A 87 -9.54 5.49 -8.03
CA ILE A 87 -8.53 5.37 -9.08
C ILE A 87 -8.30 6.76 -9.64
N TRP A 88 -7.09 7.29 -9.50
CA TRP A 88 -6.73 8.61 -10.01
C TRP A 88 -6.00 8.55 -11.34
N GLY A 89 -6.23 9.57 -12.18
CA GLY A 89 -5.46 9.83 -13.39
C GLY A 89 -5.70 8.82 -14.51
N ILE A 90 -6.92 8.33 -14.70
CA ILE A 90 -7.31 7.50 -15.85
C ILE A 90 -7.11 8.34 -17.11
N GLN A 91 -6.13 7.99 -17.93
CA GLN A 91 -5.82 8.69 -19.18
C GLN A 91 -6.79 8.29 -20.28
N LEU A 92 -7.36 9.26 -20.98
CA LEU A 92 -8.30 9.03 -22.08
C LEU A 92 -7.62 8.92 -23.44
N ASP A 93 -6.41 9.47 -23.59
CA ASP A 93 -5.55 9.22 -24.74
C ASP A 93 -4.82 7.88 -24.57
N ARG A 94 -5.02 6.97 -25.54
CA ARG A 94 -4.38 5.64 -25.56
C ARG A 94 -2.86 5.71 -25.69
N ASN A 95 -2.31 6.83 -26.17
CA ASN A 95 -0.88 7.06 -26.31
C ASN A 95 -0.28 7.82 -25.14
N ALA A 96 -1.11 8.32 -24.20
CA ALA A 96 -0.63 9.00 -23.01
C ALA A 96 -0.18 7.99 -21.98
N PHE A 97 1.10 8.03 -21.64
CA PHE A 97 1.68 7.26 -20.54
C PHE A 97 2.10 8.22 -19.43
N TYR A 98 1.53 8.03 -18.27
CA TYR A 98 1.98 8.75 -17.10
C TYR A 98 3.40 8.31 -16.73
N LYS A 99 4.36 9.23 -16.81
CA LYS A 99 5.73 9.03 -16.34
C LYS A 99 5.89 9.70 -14.98
N GLN A 100 5.99 8.91 -13.93
CA GLN A 100 6.27 9.41 -12.60
C GLN A 100 7.63 10.11 -12.56
N LYS A 101 7.64 11.36 -12.06
CA LYS A 101 8.88 12.11 -11.83
C LYS A 101 9.37 11.82 -10.41
N LEU A 102 10.47 11.09 -10.31
CA LEU A 102 11.11 10.88 -9.02
C LEU A 102 11.91 12.13 -8.63
N PRO A 103 11.79 12.63 -7.40
CA PRO A 103 12.65 13.70 -6.89
C PRO A 103 14.09 13.19 -6.73
N LYS A 104 15.03 14.13 -6.62
CA LYS A 104 16.47 13.78 -6.51
C LYS A 104 16.78 12.96 -5.26
N GLU A 105 16.00 13.12 -4.23
CA GLU A 105 16.09 12.43 -2.93
C GLU A 105 15.57 10.99 -2.99
N ALA A 106 14.86 10.62 -4.06
CA ALA A 106 14.41 9.24 -4.30
C ALA A 106 15.57 8.37 -4.79
N VAL A 107 16.54 8.12 -3.93
CA VAL A 107 17.74 7.35 -4.24
C VAL A 107 17.64 5.96 -3.63
N LYS A 108 17.86 4.94 -4.44
CA LYS A 108 18.02 3.57 -3.94
C LYS A 108 19.44 3.40 -3.41
N HIS A 109 19.58 3.25 -2.11
CA HIS A 109 20.88 3.01 -1.49
C HIS A 109 21.41 1.64 -1.82
N LYS A 110 22.70 1.57 -2.17
CA LYS A 110 23.39 0.28 -2.36
C LYS A 110 23.69 -0.33 -0.99
N ILE A 111 23.40 -1.60 -0.86
CA ILE A 111 23.68 -2.38 0.33
C ILE A 111 25.18 -2.55 0.47
N ASN A 112 25.74 -2.12 1.59
CA ASN A 112 27.12 -2.41 1.96
C ASN A 112 27.16 -3.57 2.97
N LYS A 113 27.28 -4.79 2.48
CA LYS A 113 27.32 -6.00 3.32
C LYS A 113 28.48 -6.05 4.33
N LYS A 114 29.46 -5.16 4.18
CA LYS A 114 30.63 -5.05 5.07
C LYS A 114 30.51 -3.89 6.07
N ALA A 115 29.48 -3.05 5.97
CA ALA A 115 29.30 -1.97 6.91
C ALA A 115 28.88 -2.54 8.26
N ALA A 116 29.60 -2.13 9.30
CA ALA A 116 29.17 -2.39 10.67
C ALA A 116 27.91 -1.55 10.97
N LEU A 117 26.98 -2.13 11.68
CA LEU A 117 25.86 -1.37 12.23
C LEU A 117 26.39 -0.39 13.28
N PRO A 118 25.85 0.84 13.36
CA PRO A 118 26.23 1.76 14.42
C PRO A 118 25.89 1.15 15.77
N THR A 119 26.76 1.40 16.76
CA THR A 119 26.52 0.96 18.14
C THR A 119 25.21 1.56 18.65
N PRO A 120 24.24 0.75 19.10
CA PRO A 120 23.00 1.26 19.63
C PRO A 120 23.23 2.22 20.79
N LYS A 121 22.64 3.41 20.73
CA LYS A 121 22.67 4.38 21.81
C LYS A 121 21.31 4.34 22.52
N LEU A 122 21.34 4.13 23.83
CA LEU A 122 20.16 4.29 24.68
C LEU A 122 20.09 5.75 25.13
N ALA A 123 19.03 6.44 24.76
CA ALA A 123 18.80 7.82 25.16
C ALA A 123 17.31 8.14 25.04
N TYR A 124 16.70 8.68 26.10
CA TYR A 124 15.34 9.20 25.97
C TYR A 124 15.35 10.55 25.28
N ALA A 125 15.13 10.54 23.98
CA ALA A 125 15.21 11.75 23.16
C ALA A 125 14.21 11.70 21.98
N THR A 126 14.08 12.84 21.31
CA THR A 126 13.19 12.98 20.14
C THR A 126 13.83 12.31 18.91
N ALA A 127 13.08 11.45 18.26
CA ALA A 127 13.31 11.02 16.89
C ALA A 127 12.44 11.85 15.96
N THR A 128 12.97 12.24 14.80
CA THR A 128 12.23 12.99 13.78
C THR A 128 11.98 12.09 12.58
N LEU A 129 10.70 11.94 12.21
CA LEU A 129 10.28 11.27 10.99
C LEU A 129 9.72 12.31 10.02
N LYS A 130 10.28 12.37 8.82
CA LYS A 130 9.80 13.24 7.74
C LYS A 130 9.49 12.41 6.52
N GLY A 131 8.64 12.92 5.65
CA GLY A 131 8.44 12.24 4.38
C GLY A 131 7.62 13.03 3.38
N LYS A 132 7.52 12.44 2.20
CA LYS A 132 6.70 12.94 1.11
C LYS A 132 6.04 11.78 0.37
N ILE A 133 4.76 11.92 0.10
CA ILE A 133 3.97 11.00 -0.72
C ILE A 133 4.04 11.49 -2.15
N LEU A 134 4.55 10.65 -3.05
CA LEU A 134 4.60 10.96 -4.47
C LEU A 134 3.21 10.92 -5.09
N ASP A 135 2.95 11.86 -6.00
CA ASP A 135 1.67 11.99 -6.71
C ASP A 135 0.47 12.12 -5.77
N TYR A 136 0.70 12.69 -4.61
CA TYR A 136 -0.35 12.89 -3.60
C TYR A 136 -1.52 13.70 -4.16
N GLN A 137 -2.72 13.22 -3.87
CA GLN A 137 -3.98 13.90 -4.15
C GLN A 137 -4.67 14.22 -2.82
N LYS A 138 -5.25 15.43 -2.69
CA LYS A 138 -5.88 15.90 -1.45
C LYS A 138 -6.98 14.97 -0.89
N ASP A 139 -7.61 14.19 -1.78
CA ASP A 139 -8.68 13.26 -1.44
C ASP A 139 -8.18 11.81 -1.25
N MET A 140 -6.88 11.57 -1.28
CA MET A 140 -6.31 10.26 -0.89
C MET A 140 -6.46 10.02 0.61
N MET A 141 -5.96 10.95 1.42
CA MET A 141 -6.00 10.95 2.88
C MET A 141 -5.49 12.29 3.39
N LYS A 142 -6.00 12.75 4.51
CA LYS A 142 -5.54 13.98 5.16
C LYS A 142 -4.58 13.72 6.31
N GLN A 143 -4.58 12.50 6.79
CA GLN A 143 -3.77 12.05 7.91
C GLN A 143 -3.50 10.56 7.80
N MET A 144 -2.45 10.08 8.44
CA MET A 144 -2.14 8.67 8.60
C MET A 144 -1.84 8.35 10.06
N ARG A 145 -1.99 7.08 10.43
CA ARG A 145 -1.60 6.60 11.76
C ARG A 145 -0.18 6.08 11.73
N MET A 146 0.55 6.38 12.79
CA MET A 146 1.85 5.77 13.05
C MET A 146 1.73 4.84 14.26
N HIS A 147 2.03 3.59 14.05
CA HIS A 147 2.10 2.57 15.09
C HIS A 147 3.56 2.44 15.53
N ILE A 148 3.80 2.49 16.84
CA ILE A 148 5.13 2.42 17.42
C ILE A 148 5.24 1.09 18.13
N GLU A 149 6.20 0.26 17.72
CA GLU A 149 6.55 -0.97 18.40
C GLU A 149 7.62 -0.69 19.45
N SER A 150 7.22 -0.46 20.69
CA SER A 150 8.17 -0.29 21.78
C SER A 150 8.58 -1.64 22.36
N PRO A 151 9.87 -2.03 22.30
CA PRO A 151 10.33 -3.27 22.91
C PRO A 151 10.28 -3.24 24.46
N ALA A 152 10.15 -2.06 25.06
CA ALA A 152 10.19 -1.86 26.51
C ALA A 152 8.80 -1.76 27.14
N SER A 153 7.74 -1.60 26.39
CA SER A 153 6.39 -1.50 26.89
C SER A 153 5.42 -2.27 26.02
N ASN A 154 4.60 -3.14 26.64
CA ASN A 154 3.41 -3.70 25.99
C ASN A 154 2.31 -2.64 25.78
N ILE A 155 2.63 -1.35 25.86
CA ILE A 155 1.72 -0.27 25.53
C ILE A 155 1.66 -0.20 24.01
N HIS A 156 0.84 -1.08 23.46
CA HIS A 156 0.32 -0.91 22.13
C HIS A 156 -0.59 0.32 22.17
N ASN A 157 -0.29 1.34 21.36
CA ASN A 157 -1.17 2.42 20.99
C ASN A 157 -1.11 3.72 21.78
N GLU A 158 -0.05 4.43 21.71
CA GLU A 158 -0.25 5.85 21.41
C GLU A 158 -0.44 5.93 19.88
N GLN A 159 -1.67 6.12 19.46
CA GLN A 159 -2.00 6.37 18.05
C GLN A 159 -1.48 7.76 17.70
N ASN A 160 -0.26 7.83 17.23
CA ASN A 160 0.28 9.07 16.71
C ASN A 160 -0.35 9.32 15.34
N ILE A 161 -1.16 10.36 15.25
CA ILE A 161 -1.76 10.81 14.00
C ILE A 161 -0.82 11.81 13.37
N ILE A 162 -0.38 11.53 12.17
CA ILE A 162 0.47 12.39 11.36
C ILE A 162 -0.41 13.10 10.33
N LYS A 163 -0.42 14.44 10.37
CA LYS A 163 -1.05 15.27 9.36
C LYS A 163 -0.24 15.25 8.06
N ILE A 164 -0.93 15.21 6.93
CA ILE A 164 -0.33 15.31 5.61
C ILE A 164 -0.66 16.69 5.04
N GLU A 165 0.37 17.39 4.59
CA GLU A 165 0.23 18.71 4.00
C GLU A 165 -0.28 18.63 2.56
N GLU A 166 -0.70 19.75 1.98
CA GLU A 166 -1.32 19.80 0.65
C GLU A 166 -0.41 19.31 -0.48
N ASP A 167 0.90 19.36 -0.28
CA ASP A 167 1.90 18.88 -1.23
C ASP A 167 2.31 17.42 -1.01
N GLY A 168 1.65 16.72 -0.07
CA GLY A 168 1.92 15.35 0.32
C GLY A 168 3.09 15.18 1.30
N SER A 169 3.67 16.27 1.81
CA SER A 169 4.70 16.22 2.84
C SER A 169 4.10 15.97 4.22
N PHE A 170 4.89 15.36 5.11
CA PHE A 170 4.50 15.09 6.48
C PHE A 170 5.71 15.10 7.41
N GLN A 171 5.47 15.34 8.70
CA GLN A 171 6.47 15.27 9.75
C GLN A 171 5.84 14.80 11.06
N ALA A 172 6.62 14.03 11.82
CA ALA A 172 6.29 13.64 13.19
C ALA A 172 7.55 13.68 14.07
N GLU A 173 7.34 14.01 15.34
CA GLU A 173 8.36 13.95 16.38
C GLU A 173 7.89 13.01 17.47
N VAL A 174 8.73 12.03 17.82
CA VAL A 174 8.41 10.99 18.78
C VAL A 174 9.52 10.83 19.79
N LYS A 175 9.18 10.70 21.07
CA LYS A 175 10.15 10.34 22.11
C LYS A 175 10.37 8.84 22.09
N VAL A 176 11.61 8.43 21.89
CA VAL A 176 12.03 7.02 21.89
C VAL A 176 13.25 6.83 22.77
N THR A 177 13.48 5.59 23.22
CA THR A 177 14.61 5.26 24.09
C THR A 177 15.75 4.54 23.38
N SER A 178 15.47 4.00 22.21
CA SER A 178 16.41 3.22 21.40
C SER A 178 15.97 3.28 19.93
N VAL A 179 16.66 2.57 19.06
CA VAL A 179 16.16 2.28 17.70
C VAL A 179 14.83 1.56 17.82
N THR A 180 13.82 2.12 17.19
CA THR A 180 12.43 1.70 17.33
C THR A 180 11.82 1.50 15.94
N SER A 181 11.14 0.38 15.74
CA SER A 181 10.35 0.13 14.54
C SER A 181 9.03 0.90 14.63
N VAL A 182 8.67 1.55 13.53
CA VAL A 182 7.37 2.20 13.38
C VAL A 182 6.73 1.79 12.06
N ALA A 183 5.41 1.66 12.07
CA ALA A 183 4.63 1.33 10.90
C ALA A 183 3.63 2.46 10.61
N LEU A 184 3.71 3.02 9.40
CA LEU A 184 2.76 4.00 8.88
C LEU A 184 1.60 3.27 8.20
N GLU A 185 0.40 3.48 8.71
CA GLU A 185 -0.82 2.92 8.13
C GLU A 185 -1.39 3.87 7.08
N LEU A 186 -1.38 3.40 5.84
CA LEU A 186 -1.94 4.11 4.70
C LEU A 186 -3.15 3.33 4.16
N PRO A 187 -4.13 3.96 3.50
CA PRO A 187 -5.31 3.28 2.94
C PRO A 187 -4.97 2.16 1.95
N PHE A 188 -3.79 2.21 1.36
CA PHE A 188 -3.30 1.30 0.32
C PHE A 188 -2.10 0.46 0.76
N GLY A 189 -1.79 0.40 2.05
CA GLY A 189 -0.73 -0.46 2.60
C GLY A 189 0.02 0.14 3.77
N TRP A 190 0.99 -0.63 4.25
CA TRP A 190 1.82 -0.27 5.39
C TRP A 190 3.23 0.06 4.92
N VAL A 191 3.84 1.06 5.57
CA VAL A 191 5.25 1.40 5.38
C VAL A 191 5.95 1.30 6.72
N GLU A 192 6.87 0.37 6.84
CA GLU A 192 7.69 0.18 8.02
C GLU A 192 9.00 0.96 7.90
N CYS A 193 9.45 1.57 8.99
CA CYS A 193 10.73 2.25 9.06
C CYS A 193 11.30 2.23 10.48
N LEU A 194 12.60 2.55 10.59
CA LEU A 194 13.30 2.68 11.86
C LEU A 194 13.50 4.16 12.19
N ILE A 195 13.24 4.50 13.44
CA ILE A 195 13.56 5.80 14.03
C ILE A 195 14.46 5.63 15.24
N ALA A 196 15.24 6.64 15.60
CA ALA A 196 16.16 6.57 16.74
C ALA A 196 16.29 7.91 17.47
N PRO A 197 16.68 7.89 18.76
CA PRO A 197 16.88 9.11 19.56
C PRO A 197 17.88 10.06 18.91
N ASN A 198 17.51 11.35 18.78
CA ASN A 198 18.31 12.43 18.19
C ASN A 198 18.65 12.23 16.70
N GLU A 199 17.94 11.34 16.01
CA GLU A 199 18.17 11.06 14.60
C GLU A 199 16.96 11.46 13.76
N GLU A 200 17.23 11.74 12.48
CA GLU A 200 16.20 12.02 11.48
C GLU A 200 16.12 10.85 10.48
N THR A 201 14.92 10.33 10.30
CA THR A 201 14.57 9.39 9.22
C THR A 201 13.67 10.13 8.23
N SER A 202 14.00 10.05 6.95
CA SER A 202 13.20 10.67 5.88
C SER A 202 12.77 9.64 4.85
N LEU A 203 11.50 9.72 4.43
CA LEU A 203 10.86 8.77 3.53
C LEU A 203 10.32 9.46 2.28
N ILE A 204 10.45 8.81 1.13
CA ILE A 204 9.66 9.14 -0.06
C ILE A 204 8.81 7.93 -0.39
N ILE A 205 7.49 8.06 -0.22
CA ILE A 205 6.53 6.97 -0.41
C ILE A 205 6.00 7.02 -1.84
N ASN A 206 6.29 5.97 -2.62
CA ASN A 206 5.80 5.80 -3.97
C ASN A 206 4.51 4.99 -3.96
N THR A 207 3.38 5.70 -3.87
CA THR A 207 2.04 5.10 -3.77
C THR A 207 1.72 4.18 -4.93
N LYS A 208 2.15 4.53 -6.14
CA LYS A 208 1.95 3.70 -7.33
C LYS A 208 2.59 2.32 -7.18
N GLU A 209 3.85 2.26 -6.76
CA GLU A 209 4.55 0.98 -6.58
C GLU A 209 4.05 0.23 -5.34
N LEU A 210 3.67 0.94 -4.27
CA LEU A 210 3.07 0.33 -3.10
C LEU A 210 1.73 -0.37 -3.45
N CYS A 211 0.86 0.31 -4.20
CA CYS A 211 -0.39 -0.29 -4.69
C CYS A 211 -0.15 -1.46 -5.65
N ARG A 212 0.81 -1.33 -6.57
CA ARG A 212 1.15 -2.41 -7.52
C ARG A 212 1.60 -3.68 -6.80
N ARG A 213 2.40 -3.55 -5.76
CA ARG A 213 2.86 -4.70 -4.96
C ARG A 213 1.72 -5.46 -4.31
N GLN A 214 0.66 -4.78 -3.89
CA GLN A 214 -0.53 -5.45 -3.34
C GLN A 214 -1.31 -6.24 -4.39
N THR A 215 -1.27 -5.80 -5.65
CA THR A 215 -2.00 -6.46 -6.74
C THR A 215 -1.20 -7.53 -7.47
N HIS A 216 0.10 -7.69 -7.21
CA HIS A 216 0.95 -8.63 -7.94
C HIS A 216 0.53 -10.10 -7.74
N LEU A 217 -0.02 -10.43 -6.57
CA LEU A 217 -0.49 -11.78 -6.27
C LEU A 217 -1.59 -12.22 -7.24
N GLN A 218 -2.46 -11.29 -7.64
CA GLN A 218 -3.54 -11.55 -8.58
C GLN A 218 -3.06 -11.51 -10.04
N LYS A 219 -2.20 -10.57 -10.38
CA LYS A 219 -1.72 -10.36 -11.75
C LYS A 219 -0.51 -11.18 -12.14
N LYS A 220 0.20 -11.78 -11.19
CA LYS A 220 1.50 -12.45 -11.40
C LYS A 220 2.56 -11.54 -12.02
N ASP A 221 2.40 -10.23 -11.90
CA ASP A 221 3.38 -9.24 -12.31
C ASP A 221 4.56 -9.26 -11.32
N LYS A 222 5.77 -9.39 -11.83
CA LYS A 222 7.00 -9.49 -11.02
C LYS A 222 7.91 -8.27 -11.19
N THR A 223 7.52 -7.29 -11.98
CA THR A 223 8.33 -6.11 -12.23
C THR A 223 7.83 -4.94 -11.40
N PHE A 224 8.53 -4.63 -10.30
CA PHE A 224 8.18 -3.53 -9.39
C PHE A 224 9.30 -2.53 -9.27
N GLY A 225 8.94 -1.24 -9.14
CA GLY A 225 9.84 -0.21 -8.65
C GLY A 225 9.95 -0.24 -7.12
N GLU A 226 10.67 0.72 -6.57
CA GLU A 226 10.79 0.88 -5.11
C GLU A 226 9.52 1.53 -4.56
N PRO A 227 8.84 0.92 -3.58
CA PRO A 227 7.66 1.51 -2.95
C PRO A 227 8.02 2.61 -1.96
N VAL A 228 9.23 2.57 -1.39
CA VAL A 228 9.72 3.56 -0.43
C VAL A 228 11.21 3.79 -0.66
N TYR A 229 11.61 5.05 -0.64
CA TYR A 229 13.01 5.44 -0.60
C TYR A 229 13.32 6.02 0.78
N PHE A 230 14.42 5.59 1.36
CA PHE A 230 14.85 5.99 2.69
C PHE A 230 16.03 6.94 2.61
N ASN A 231 16.03 7.96 3.48
CA ASN A 231 17.15 8.88 3.66
C ASN A 231 17.38 9.11 5.16
N GLY A 232 18.57 9.62 5.51
CA GLY A 232 18.93 9.86 6.90
C GLY A 232 19.36 8.60 7.64
N TYR A 233 18.85 8.42 8.85
CA TYR A 233 19.31 7.39 9.77
C TYR A 233 19.10 5.97 9.20
N LEU A 234 20.21 5.21 9.15
CA LEU A 234 20.24 3.83 8.65
C LEU A 234 19.60 3.61 7.27
N ALA A 235 19.58 4.63 6.39
CA ALA A 235 18.88 4.58 5.12
C ALA A 235 19.18 3.33 4.28
N SER A 236 20.44 2.91 4.20
CA SER A 236 20.85 1.69 3.46
C SER A 236 20.28 0.42 4.08
N LEU A 237 20.29 0.31 5.42
CA LEU A 237 19.71 -0.83 6.14
C LEU A 237 18.19 -0.87 5.97
N GLN A 238 17.53 0.27 6.11
CA GLN A 238 16.08 0.38 5.93
C GLN A 238 15.66 0.00 4.50
N GLN A 239 16.45 0.42 3.50
CA GLN A 239 16.22 0.03 2.11
C GLN A 239 16.40 -1.48 1.90
N GLU A 240 17.35 -2.11 2.59
CA GLU A 240 17.54 -3.56 2.56
C GLU A 240 16.37 -4.28 3.22
N LEU A 241 15.98 -3.86 4.42
CA LEU A 241 14.84 -4.45 5.14
C LEU A 241 13.54 -4.37 4.31
N ALA A 242 13.28 -3.24 3.67
CA ALA A 242 12.11 -3.08 2.79
C ALA A 242 12.16 -3.97 1.52
N SER A 243 13.33 -4.45 1.13
CA SER A 243 13.51 -5.38 0.01
C SER A 243 13.35 -6.84 0.39
N VAL A 244 13.37 -7.16 1.68
CA VAL A 244 13.12 -8.52 2.17
C VAL A 244 11.65 -8.81 2.02
N ASP A 245 11.29 -9.47 0.93
CA ASP A 245 9.96 -10.02 0.73
C ASP A 245 9.83 -11.28 1.61
N ILE A 246 9.33 -11.08 2.84
CA ILE A 246 8.89 -12.21 3.65
C ILE A 246 7.63 -12.70 2.96
N ASP A 247 7.79 -13.70 2.09
CA ASP A 247 6.70 -14.31 1.36
C ASP A 247 5.50 -14.52 2.32
N ILE A 248 4.36 -13.99 1.91
CA ILE A 248 3.07 -14.23 2.60
C ILE A 248 2.85 -15.72 2.85
N THR A 249 3.40 -16.58 1.98
CA THR A 249 3.43 -18.03 2.16
C THR A 249 4.16 -18.45 3.44
N LEU A 250 5.26 -17.77 3.81
CA LEU A 250 5.93 -17.99 5.08
C LEU A 250 5.07 -17.52 6.28
N LYS A 251 4.44 -16.35 6.16
CA LYS A 251 3.49 -15.88 7.18
C LYS A 251 2.28 -16.81 7.29
N SER A 252 1.72 -17.29 6.19
CA SER A 252 0.58 -18.23 6.21
C SER A 252 0.99 -19.59 6.76
N VAL A 253 2.13 -20.13 6.35
CA VAL A 253 2.63 -21.43 6.85
C VAL A 253 2.97 -21.38 8.35
N PHE A 254 3.49 -20.26 8.87
CA PHE A 254 3.83 -20.16 10.29
C PHE A 254 2.70 -19.63 11.17
N TYR A 255 1.77 -18.81 10.67
CA TYR A 255 0.73 -18.19 11.48
C TYR A 255 -0.67 -18.74 11.25
N MET A 256 -1.07 -19.01 10.03
CA MET A 256 -2.44 -19.45 9.72
C MET A 256 -2.57 -20.97 9.69
N ASP A 257 -1.62 -21.66 9.06
CA ASP A 257 -1.59 -23.12 9.06
C ASP A 257 -1.11 -23.69 10.40
N MET A 258 -0.38 -22.88 11.20
CA MET A 258 0.10 -23.27 12.51
C MET A 258 -1.06 -23.59 13.47
N TYR A 259 -2.12 -22.79 13.48
CA TYR A 259 -3.29 -23.07 14.32
C TYR A 259 -3.97 -24.40 13.97
N ASN A 260 -4.13 -24.66 12.68
CA ASN A 260 -4.73 -25.91 12.20
C ASN A 260 -3.77 -27.10 12.27
N ALA A 261 -2.48 -26.84 12.14
CA ALA A 261 -1.46 -27.88 12.16
C ALA A 261 -1.02 -28.25 13.60
N ILE A 262 -1.15 -27.34 14.56
CA ILE A 262 -0.84 -27.60 15.99
C ILE A 262 -2.02 -28.30 16.68
N ALA A 263 -3.25 -28.03 16.27
CA ALA A 263 -4.42 -28.63 16.88
C ALA A 263 -4.34 -30.16 16.82
N GLY A 264 -4.14 -30.79 17.98
CA GLY A 264 -4.08 -32.25 18.12
C GLY A 264 -2.71 -32.90 17.94
N LYS A 265 -1.61 -32.13 17.75
CA LYS A 265 -0.26 -32.67 17.69
C LYS A 265 0.45 -32.63 19.03
N SER A 266 1.23 -33.67 19.32
CA SER A 266 2.20 -33.67 20.40
C SER A 266 3.36 -32.71 20.10
N ALA A 267 4.17 -32.35 21.11
CA ALA A 267 5.34 -31.50 20.94
C ALA A 267 6.37 -32.09 19.93
N ASP A 268 6.55 -33.40 19.92
CA ASP A 268 7.47 -34.08 18.99
C ASP A 268 6.95 -34.09 17.56
N GLU A 269 5.67 -34.33 17.36
CA GLU A 269 5.02 -34.23 16.04
C GLU A 269 5.06 -32.81 15.49
N TYR A 270 4.89 -31.79 16.35
CA TYR A 270 5.04 -30.39 15.94
C TYR A 270 6.48 -30.05 15.58
N LYS A 271 7.45 -30.51 16.36
CA LYS A 271 8.88 -30.35 16.06
C LYS A 271 9.25 -30.98 14.70
N ALA A 272 8.78 -32.19 14.44
CA ALA A 272 9.00 -32.87 13.15
C ALA A 272 8.38 -32.09 12.00
N TYR A 273 7.15 -31.60 12.16
CA TYR A 273 6.45 -30.77 11.21
C TYR A 273 7.20 -29.47 10.87
N VAL A 274 7.77 -28.78 11.87
CA VAL A 274 8.57 -27.56 11.66
C VAL A 274 9.88 -27.90 10.95
N LEU A 275 10.58 -28.96 11.39
CA LEU A 275 11.87 -29.37 10.79
C LEU A 275 11.73 -29.76 9.32
N GLU A 276 10.64 -30.40 8.92
CA GLU A 276 10.34 -30.74 7.53
C GLU A 276 10.17 -29.48 6.64
N ARG A 277 9.69 -28.37 7.21
CA ARG A 277 9.46 -27.11 6.49
C ARG A 277 10.63 -26.13 6.52
N LEU A 278 11.58 -26.27 7.43
CA LEU A 278 12.78 -25.43 7.50
C LEU A 278 13.60 -25.35 6.20
N PRO A 279 13.73 -26.40 5.36
CA PRO A 279 14.46 -26.29 4.10
C PRO A 279 13.82 -25.31 3.09
N PHE A 280 12.52 -25.04 3.17
CA PHE A 280 11.84 -24.07 2.31
C PHE A 280 12.14 -22.62 2.71
N ILE A 281 12.63 -22.39 3.93
CA ILE A 281 12.98 -21.07 4.47
C ILE A 281 14.42 -20.69 4.12
N ARG A 282 15.26 -21.68 3.80
CA ARG A 282 16.70 -21.48 3.52
C ARG A 282 17.02 -21.27 2.05
N LYS A 283 16.03 -21.31 1.18
CA LYS A 283 16.16 -20.96 -0.25
C LYS A 283 15.72 -19.53 -0.51
#